data_5952ecc13892d2df0c0db2c5363c8f57
#
_entry.id   5952ecc13892d2df0c0db2c5363c8f57
#
_cell.length_a   1.000
_cell.length_b   1.000
_cell.length_c   1.000
_cell.angle_alpha   90.00
_cell.angle_beta   90.00
_cell.angle_gamma   90.00
#
_symmetry.space_group_name_H-M   'P 1'
#
loop_
_entity.id
_entity.type
_entity.pdbx_description
1 polymer ?
#
loop_
_entity_poly.entity_id
_entity_poly.type
_entity_poly.pdbx_seq_one_letter_code
_entity_poly.pdbx_strand_id
1 'polypeptide(L)'
;MKNKYILLEMNHRNEIRADANMAIKSMELTKIENINVKIDTGCPYTSIPILRFGISSARAQQMKQRDCDDDRIRKEISFGVNDPKEKRDADKEKFKDRKYMELQSITFQHRNFEIDFGGVCINKDFVKVSYDRTGNILIGMDVLSQMDIHIGKSKILGKTVFIACLYESMNQEYLEALSRHFDI
;
A
#
# COMPACT_ATOMS: atom_id res chain seq x y z
N MET A 1 7.27 -23.78 13.01
CA MET A 1 8.00 -22.52 13.38
C MET A 1 7.49 -21.43 12.46
N LYS A 2 7.19 -20.24 12.98
CA LYS A 2 6.87 -19.09 12.12
C LYS A 2 8.18 -18.57 11.54
N ASN A 3 8.22 -18.34 10.23
CA ASN A 3 9.37 -17.73 9.59
C ASN A 3 9.59 -16.33 10.18
N LYS A 4 10.84 -15.99 10.51
CA LYS A 4 11.19 -14.68 11.03
C LYS A 4 11.66 -13.71 9.95
N TYR A 5 11.72 -14.17 8.72
CA TYR A 5 12.07 -13.38 7.54
C TYR A 5 11.27 -13.84 6.33
N ILE A 6 11.19 -12.97 5.33
CA ILE A 6 10.54 -13.21 4.05
C ILE A 6 11.65 -13.48 3.02
N LEU A 7 11.49 -14.53 2.21
CA LEU A 7 12.33 -14.80 1.04
C LEU A 7 11.41 -14.99 -0.17
N LEU A 8 11.53 -14.14 -1.16
CA LEU A 8 10.73 -14.15 -2.37
C LEU A 8 11.63 -14.13 -3.60
N GLU A 9 11.24 -14.84 -4.66
CA GLU A 9 11.89 -14.77 -5.95
C GLU A 9 11.16 -13.76 -6.86
N MET A 10 11.93 -13.04 -7.66
CA MET A 10 11.37 -12.22 -8.73
C MET A 10 10.78 -13.14 -9.81
N ASN A 11 9.54 -12.88 -10.21
CA ASN A 11 8.85 -13.68 -11.23
C ASN A 11 9.28 -13.29 -12.67
N HIS A 12 8.77 -13.99 -13.67
CA HIS A 12 9.05 -13.77 -15.09
C HIS A 12 8.62 -12.40 -15.61
N ARG A 13 7.80 -11.65 -14.87
CA ARG A 13 7.38 -10.27 -15.19
C ARG A 13 8.22 -9.22 -14.49
N ASN A 14 9.34 -9.61 -13.89
CA ASN A 14 10.18 -8.76 -13.07
C ASN A 14 9.42 -8.14 -11.86
N GLU A 15 8.47 -8.88 -11.29
CA GLU A 15 7.74 -8.47 -10.11
C GLU A 15 8.11 -9.37 -8.92
N ILE A 16 8.19 -8.77 -7.74
CA ILE A 16 8.28 -9.47 -6.47
C ILE A 16 6.87 -9.55 -5.90
N ARG A 17 6.39 -10.76 -5.66
CA ARG A 17 5.06 -11.01 -5.12
C ARG A 17 5.14 -11.91 -3.89
N ALA A 18 4.29 -11.64 -2.93
CA ALA A 18 4.14 -12.42 -1.72
C ALA A 18 2.69 -12.88 -1.54
N ASP A 19 2.53 -14.08 -1.01
CA ASP A 19 1.25 -14.48 -0.42
C ASP A 19 1.21 -13.99 1.02
N ALA A 20 0.12 -13.35 1.41
CA ALA A 20 -0.04 -12.74 2.71
C ALA A 20 -1.47 -12.89 3.23
N ASN A 21 -1.61 -12.86 4.55
CA ASN A 21 -2.87 -12.65 5.22
C ASN A 21 -3.01 -11.17 5.52
N MET A 22 -4.14 -10.58 5.18
CA MET A 22 -4.39 -9.16 5.41
C MET A 22 -5.68 -8.95 6.18
N ALA A 23 -5.63 -8.10 7.18
CA ALA A 23 -6.79 -7.59 7.89
C ALA A 23 -6.79 -6.07 7.86
N ILE A 24 -7.94 -5.49 7.54
CA ILE A 24 -8.18 -4.06 7.67
C ILE A 24 -9.53 -3.84 8.35
N LYS A 25 -9.58 -2.98 9.34
CA LYS A 25 -10.80 -2.65 10.08
C LYS A 25 -11.17 -1.20 9.82
N SER A 26 -12.37 -0.98 9.34
CA SER A 26 -12.97 0.35 9.17
C SER A 26 -14.48 0.27 9.45
N MET A 27 -15.13 1.43 9.57
CA MET A 27 -16.58 1.42 9.79
C MET A 27 -17.36 0.75 8.66
N GLU A 28 -16.88 0.87 7.41
CA GLU A 28 -17.54 0.33 6.23
C GLU A 28 -16.85 -0.94 5.70
N LEU A 29 -15.56 -1.13 6.05
CA LEU A 29 -14.72 -2.19 5.51
C LEU A 29 -14.08 -2.96 6.66
N THR A 30 -14.41 -4.22 6.79
CA THR A 30 -13.74 -5.15 7.70
C THR A 30 -13.57 -6.45 6.95
N LYS A 31 -12.32 -6.82 6.69
CA LYS A 31 -12.01 -8.04 5.96
C LYS A 31 -10.66 -8.61 6.35
N ILE A 32 -10.60 -9.93 6.35
CA ILE A 32 -9.35 -10.69 6.42
C ILE A 32 -9.29 -11.47 5.11
N GLU A 33 -8.16 -11.36 4.42
CA GLU A 33 -7.98 -12.02 3.12
C GLU A 33 -6.64 -12.76 3.05
N ASN A 34 -6.69 -13.93 2.41
CA ASN A 34 -5.51 -14.58 1.85
C ASN A 34 -5.29 -14.00 0.46
N ILE A 35 -4.23 -13.28 0.26
CA ILE A 35 -4.02 -12.49 -0.95
C ILE A 35 -2.61 -12.64 -1.49
N ASN A 36 -2.49 -12.48 -2.81
CA ASN A 36 -1.22 -12.27 -3.46
C ASN A 36 -0.99 -10.78 -3.67
N VAL A 37 0.06 -10.22 -3.06
CA VAL A 37 0.40 -8.82 -3.09
C VAL A 37 1.67 -8.58 -3.90
N LYS A 38 1.77 -7.41 -4.53
CA LYS A 38 2.99 -6.95 -5.19
C LYS A 38 3.79 -6.10 -4.21
N ILE A 39 5.06 -6.43 -4.04
CA ILE A 39 6.03 -5.60 -3.32
C ILE A 39 6.52 -4.52 -4.27
N ASP A 40 6.37 -3.25 -3.91
CA ASP A 40 6.69 -2.12 -4.78
C ASP A 40 7.48 -1.05 -4.00
N THR A 41 8.81 -1.14 -4.06
CA THR A 41 9.71 -0.20 -3.40
C THR A 41 9.72 1.19 -4.03
N GLY A 42 9.18 1.33 -5.23
CA GLY A 42 8.98 2.63 -5.91
C GLY A 42 7.69 3.33 -5.51
N CYS A 43 6.78 2.63 -4.84
CA CYS A 43 5.52 3.22 -4.37
C CYS A 43 5.66 3.73 -2.93
N PRO A 44 5.39 5.02 -2.64
CA PRO A 44 5.49 5.54 -1.29
C PRO A 44 4.42 5.00 -0.34
N TYR A 45 3.28 4.54 -0.88
CA TYR A 45 2.13 4.10 -0.09
C TYR A 45 1.64 2.71 -0.50
N THR A 46 1.29 1.91 0.50
CA THR A 46 0.50 0.70 0.32
C THR A 46 -0.88 1.06 -0.21
N SER A 47 -1.32 0.39 -1.27
CA SER A 47 -2.59 0.66 -1.94
C SER A 47 -3.41 -0.61 -2.11
N ILE A 48 -4.63 -0.59 -1.60
CA ILE A 48 -5.57 -1.70 -1.66
C ILE A 48 -6.78 -1.28 -2.51
N PRO A 49 -7.07 -1.97 -3.62
CA PRO A 49 -8.25 -1.65 -4.42
C PRO A 49 -9.54 -1.84 -3.62
N ILE A 50 -10.41 -0.84 -3.63
CA ILE A 50 -11.68 -0.86 -2.88
C ILE A 50 -12.57 -2.05 -3.26
N LEU A 51 -12.48 -2.51 -4.50
CA LEU A 51 -13.25 -3.66 -4.98
C LEU A 51 -12.87 -4.98 -4.28
N ARG A 52 -11.67 -5.07 -3.68
CA ARG A 52 -11.25 -6.21 -2.87
C ARG A 52 -12.09 -6.41 -1.61
N PHE A 53 -12.77 -5.37 -1.17
CA PHE A 53 -13.68 -5.42 -0.02
C PHE A 53 -15.11 -5.80 -0.41
N GLY A 54 -15.35 -6.26 -1.64
CA GLY A 54 -16.69 -6.65 -2.12
C GLY A 54 -17.62 -5.45 -2.40
N ILE A 55 -17.07 -4.24 -2.46
CA ILE A 55 -17.83 -3.02 -2.76
C ILE A 55 -18.13 -2.97 -4.26
N SER A 56 -19.39 -2.76 -4.63
CA SER A 56 -19.78 -2.63 -6.02
C SER A 56 -19.16 -1.38 -6.67
N SER A 57 -18.94 -1.44 -8.00
CA SER A 57 -18.40 -0.30 -8.75
C SER A 57 -19.26 0.96 -8.60
N ALA A 58 -20.58 0.82 -8.53
CA ALA A 58 -21.50 1.94 -8.33
C ALA A 58 -21.29 2.57 -6.94
N ARG A 59 -21.18 1.76 -5.90
CA ARG A 59 -20.93 2.24 -4.53
C ARG A 59 -19.56 2.89 -4.41
N ALA A 60 -18.53 2.30 -5.04
CA ALA A 60 -17.19 2.87 -5.09
C ALA A 60 -17.16 4.27 -5.76
N GLN A 61 -17.94 4.46 -6.83
CA GLN A 61 -18.10 5.78 -7.47
C GLN A 61 -18.77 6.80 -6.56
N GLN A 62 -19.82 6.40 -5.83
CA GLN A 62 -20.49 7.29 -4.86
C GLN A 62 -19.54 7.69 -3.73
N MET A 63 -18.75 6.75 -3.19
CA MET A 63 -17.75 7.03 -2.17
C MET A 63 -16.67 7.99 -2.69
N LYS A 64 -16.17 7.74 -3.90
CA LYS A 64 -15.21 8.63 -4.55
C LYS A 64 -15.77 10.05 -4.73
N GLN A 65 -17.03 10.19 -5.17
CA GLN A 65 -17.65 11.50 -5.34
C GLN A 65 -17.79 12.23 -3.99
N ARG A 66 -18.24 11.54 -2.95
CA ARG A 66 -18.33 12.08 -1.59
C ARG A 66 -16.99 12.59 -1.10
N ASP A 67 -15.93 11.78 -1.23
CA ASP A 67 -14.59 12.14 -0.78
C ASP A 67 -14.02 13.34 -1.56
N CYS A 68 -14.35 13.43 -2.86
CA CYS A 68 -14.02 14.61 -3.67
C CYS A 68 -14.69 15.87 -3.16
N ASP A 69 -15.97 15.78 -2.79
CA ASP A 69 -16.76 16.91 -2.29
C ASP A 69 -16.26 17.33 -0.90
N ASP A 70 -15.96 16.37 -0.02
CA ASP A 70 -15.42 16.64 1.31
C ASP A 70 -14.02 17.28 1.25
N ASP A 71 -13.15 16.81 0.35
CA ASP A 71 -11.81 17.41 0.16
C ASP A 71 -11.91 18.84 -0.37
N ARG A 72 -12.86 19.09 -1.29
CA ARG A 72 -13.14 20.44 -1.77
C ARG A 72 -13.57 21.36 -0.64
N ILE A 73 -14.51 20.92 0.20
CA ILE A 73 -15.00 21.70 1.34
C ILE A 73 -13.88 21.98 2.33
N ARG A 74 -13.05 20.99 2.66
CA ARG A 74 -11.89 21.19 3.56
C ARG A 74 -10.91 22.21 3.02
N LYS A 75 -10.61 22.19 1.73
CA LYS A 75 -9.72 23.16 1.08
C LYS A 75 -10.36 24.54 1.07
N GLU A 76 -11.65 24.67 0.80
CA GLU A 76 -12.37 25.94 0.87
C GLU A 76 -12.32 26.56 2.28
N ILE A 77 -12.44 25.75 3.33
CA ILE A 77 -12.36 26.18 4.73
C ILE A 77 -10.93 26.57 5.11
N SER A 78 -9.92 25.79 4.69
CA SER A 78 -8.52 25.99 5.10
C SER A 78 -7.86 27.23 4.46
N PHE A 79 -8.34 27.66 3.31
CA PHE A 79 -7.76 28.81 2.59
C PHE A 79 -8.37 30.19 2.91
N GLY A 80 -9.35 30.26 3.81
CA GLY A 80 -9.93 31.54 4.31
C GLY A 80 -10.41 32.45 3.19
N VAL A 81 -11.14 31.91 2.22
CA VAL A 81 -11.45 32.59 0.96
C VAL A 81 -12.47 33.69 1.14
N ASN A 82 -12.04 34.94 0.94
CA ASN A 82 -12.92 36.10 0.95
C ASN A 82 -13.76 36.27 -0.34
N ASP A 83 -13.45 35.52 -1.40
CA ASP A 83 -14.29 35.49 -2.60
C ASP A 83 -14.33 34.08 -3.25
N PRO A 84 -15.48 33.37 -3.06
CA PRO A 84 -15.62 32.00 -3.50
C PRO A 84 -15.70 31.80 -5.02
N LYS A 85 -16.08 32.82 -5.79
CA LYS A 85 -16.38 32.65 -7.22
C LYS A 85 -15.15 32.72 -8.12
N GLU A 86 -14.29 33.72 -7.96
CA GLU A 86 -13.11 33.90 -8.81
C GLU A 86 -12.03 32.82 -8.57
N LYS A 87 -11.87 32.38 -7.33
CA LYS A 87 -10.98 31.27 -7.01
C LYS A 87 -11.50 29.91 -7.50
N ARG A 88 -12.83 29.71 -7.47
CA ARG A 88 -13.45 28.48 -7.99
C ARG A 88 -13.16 28.25 -9.48
N ASP A 89 -13.13 29.30 -10.27
CA ASP A 89 -12.96 29.18 -11.71
C ASP A 89 -11.49 29.06 -12.10
N ALA A 90 -10.59 29.78 -11.43
CA ALA A 90 -9.15 29.63 -11.63
C ALA A 90 -8.62 28.26 -11.12
N ASP A 91 -9.16 27.78 -10.00
CA ASP A 91 -8.82 26.46 -9.48
C ASP A 91 -9.43 25.32 -10.28
N LYS A 92 -10.63 25.48 -10.86
CA LYS A 92 -11.23 24.48 -11.75
C LYS A 92 -10.36 24.20 -12.98
N GLU A 93 -9.71 25.20 -13.53
CA GLU A 93 -8.85 25.02 -14.69
C GLU A 93 -7.49 24.43 -14.35
N LYS A 94 -6.87 24.88 -13.24
CA LYS A 94 -5.61 24.33 -12.72
C LYS A 94 -5.72 22.90 -12.17
N PHE A 95 -6.89 22.52 -11.65
CA PHE A 95 -7.12 21.24 -11.00
C PHE A 95 -7.85 20.23 -11.89
N LYS A 96 -8.26 20.58 -13.12
CA LYS A 96 -8.91 19.64 -14.02
C LYS A 96 -8.06 18.38 -14.24
N ASP A 97 -6.78 18.53 -14.46
CA ASP A 97 -5.88 17.40 -14.72
C ASP A 97 -5.31 16.78 -13.45
N ARG A 98 -5.01 17.58 -12.41
CA ARG A 98 -4.56 17.06 -11.10
C ARG A 98 -5.66 16.32 -10.33
N LYS A 99 -6.89 16.77 -10.43
CA LYS A 99 -8.03 16.21 -9.71
C LYS A 99 -8.28 14.73 -10.01
N TYR A 100 -8.01 14.30 -11.22
CA TYR A 100 -8.17 12.90 -11.61
C TYR A 100 -7.08 11.99 -11.02
N MET A 101 -5.88 12.50 -10.78
CA MET A 101 -4.75 11.71 -10.24
C MET A 101 -4.68 11.72 -8.71
N GLU A 102 -5.05 12.82 -8.06
CA GLU A 102 -4.94 12.95 -6.59
C GLU A 102 -6.07 12.25 -5.81
N LEU A 103 -7.25 12.06 -6.41
CA LEU A 103 -8.42 11.47 -5.77
C LEU A 103 -8.71 10.03 -6.21
N GLN A 104 -7.68 9.29 -6.61
CA GLN A 104 -7.83 7.85 -6.90
C GLN A 104 -7.93 6.99 -5.63
N SER A 105 -7.79 7.58 -4.45
CA SER A 105 -7.76 6.81 -3.23
C SER A 105 -8.30 7.57 -2.03
N ILE A 106 -8.89 6.83 -1.11
CA ILE A 106 -9.22 7.27 0.25
C ILE A 106 -8.17 6.75 1.22
N THR A 107 -7.88 7.53 2.26
CA THR A 107 -7.01 7.11 3.35
C THR A 107 -7.86 6.86 4.57
N PHE A 108 -7.85 5.63 5.07
CA PHE A 108 -8.46 5.27 6.33
C PHE A 108 -7.52 5.64 7.47
N GLN A 109 -7.88 6.66 8.22
CA GLN A 109 -7.18 7.05 9.45
C GLN A 109 -7.76 6.31 10.65
N HIS A 110 -6.93 6.09 11.67
CA HIS A 110 -7.32 5.40 12.91
C HIS A 110 -7.95 4.02 12.68
N ARG A 111 -7.45 3.30 11.67
CA ARG A 111 -7.87 1.94 11.34
C ARG A 111 -6.67 1.01 11.42
N ASN A 112 -6.85 -0.10 12.11
CA ASN A 112 -5.82 -1.09 12.20
C ASN A 112 -5.71 -1.82 10.87
N PHE A 113 -4.59 -1.66 10.20
CA PHE A 113 -4.16 -2.47 9.08
C PHE A 113 -3.11 -3.46 9.59
N GLU A 114 -3.34 -4.72 9.30
CA GLU A 114 -2.42 -5.80 9.63
C GLU A 114 -2.13 -6.59 8.36
N ILE A 115 -0.87 -6.91 8.12
CA ILE A 115 -0.46 -7.82 7.07
C ILE A 115 0.58 -8.80 7.61
N ASP A 116 0.35 -10.10 7.39
CA ASP A 116 1.21 -11.20 7.81
C ASP A 116 1.73 -11.95 6.57
N PHE A 117 3.04 -11.92 6.38
CA PHE A 117 3.76 -12.64 5.34
C PHE A 117 4.27 -14.01 5.83
N GLY A 118 3.39 -14.80 6.44
CA GLY A 118 3.76 -16.14 6.93
C GLY A 118 4.56 -16.13 8.22
N GLY A 119 4.35 -15.12 9.07
CA GLY A 119 4.97 -14.97 10.37
C GLY A 119 5.70 -13.64 10.57
N VAL A 120 5.91 -12.89 9.50
CA VAL A 120 6.38 -11.49 9.57
C VAL A 120 5.14 -10.60 9.50
N CYS A 121 4.70 -10.12 10.66
CA CYS A 121 3.45 -9.38 10.82
C CYS A 121 3.72 -7.89 10.99
N ILE A 122 3.09 -7.05 10.18
CA ILE A 122 3.23 -5.60 10.20
C ILE A 122 1.88 -4.97 10.49
N ASN A 123 1.87 -4.02 11.41
CA ASN A 123 0.70 -3.24 11.76
C ASN A 123 0.88 -1.77 11.40
N LYS A 124 -0.20 -1.14 10.95
CA LYS A 124 -0.26 0.30 10.69
C LYS A 124 -1.61 0.88 11.09
N ASP A 125 -1.60 2.14 11.50
CA ASP A 125 -2.82 2.84 11.90
C ASP A 125 -3.75 3.12 10.73
N PHE A 126 -3.20 3.32 9.53
CA PHE A 126 -3.99 3.59 8.35
C PHE A 126 -3.35 2.99 7.09
N VAL A 127 -4.17 2.77 6.09
CA VAL A 127 -3.77 2.32 4.76
C VAL A 127 -4.58 3.06 3.69
N LYS A 128 -3.96 3.25 2.55
CA LYS A 128 -4.62 3.87 1.39
C LYS A 128 -5.47 2.85 0.65
N VAL A 129 -6.76 3.14 0.49
CA VAL A 129 -7.66 2.33 -0.33
C VAL A 129 -7.91 3.05 -1.64
N SER A 130 -7.52 2.44 -2.75
CA SER A 130 -7.65 3.04 -4.07
C SER A 130 -8.99 2.72 -4.71
N TYR A 131 -9.47 3.62 -5.57
CA TYR A 131 -10.62 3.37 -6.43
C TYR A 131 -10.24 2.63 -7.72
N ASP A 132 -8.98 2.21 -7.84
CA ASP A 132 -8.49 1.50 -9.01
C ASP A 132 -9.20 0.16 -9.19
N ARG A 133 -9.49 -0.19 -10.45
CA ARG A 133 -10.16 -1.43 -10.85
C ARG A 133 -9.19 -2.53 -11.21
N THR A 134 -7.89 -2.25 -11.32
CA THR A 134 -6.88 -3.22 -11.80
C THR A 134 -6.61 -4.36 -10.83
N GLY A 135 -7.07 -4.25 -9.60
CA GLY A 135 -7.10 -5.35 -8.65
C GLY A 135 -5.76 -5.73 -8.02
N ASN A 136 -4.65 -5.06 -8.34
CA ASN A 136 -3.38 -5.32 -7.69
C ASN A 136 -3.31 -4.61 -6.34
N ILE A 137 -3.00 -5.39 -5.31
CA ILE A 137 -2.64 -4.85 -4.01
C ILE A 137 -1.14 -4.56 -4.05
N LEU A 138 -0.77 -3.31 -3.76
CA LEU A 138 0.61 -2.85 -3.73
C LEU A 138 1.04 -2.64 -2.29
N ILE A 139 2.16 -3.22 -1.90
CA ILE A 139 2.81 -2.96 -0.61
C ILE A 139 3.92 -1.95 -0.87
N GLY A 140 3.73 -0.74 -0.37
CA GLY A 140 4.63 0.39 -0.57
C GLY A 140 5.59 0.63 0.59
N MET A 141 6.39 1.69 0.44
CA MET A 141 7.43 2.05 1.41
C MET A 141 6.89 2.41 2.80
N ASP A 142 5.63 2.82 2.92
CA ASP A 142 4.98 3.06 4.21
C ASP A 142 4.89 1.80 5.09
N VAL A 143 4.83 0.62 4.49
CA VAL A 143 4.91 -0.69 5.16
C VAL A 143 6.36 -1.19 5.17
N LEU A 144 7.02 -1.15 4.02
CA LEU A 144 8.35 -1.72 3.82
C LEU A 144 9.44 -1.01 4.64
N SER A 145 9.26 0.26 4.99
CA SER A 145 10.21 1.01 5.83
C SER A 145 10.34 0.50 7.27
N GLN A 146 9.48 -0.43 7.69
CA GLN A 146 9.61 -1.11 8.98
C GLN A 146 10.53 -2.34 8.93
N MET A 147 11.08 -2.64 7.75
CA MET A 147 11.85 -3.84 7.47
C MET A 147 13.26 -3.50 7.03
N ASP A 148 14.20 -4.35 7.41
CA ASP A 148 15.49 -4.45 6.73
C ASP A 148 15.28 -5.26 5.44
N ILE A 149 15.67 -4.68 4.29
CA ILE A 149 15.33 -5.22 2.96
C ILE A 149 16.61 -5.34 2.11
N HIS A 150 16.79 -6.52 1.55
CA HIS A 150 17.84 -6.79 0.57
C HIS A 150 17.24 -7.32 -0.72
N ILE A 151 17.61 -6.69 -1.84
CA ILE A 151 17.19 -7.11 -3.18
C ILE A 151 18.43 -7.27 -4.05
N GLY A 152 18.62 -8.44 -4.63
CA GLY A 152 19.77 -8.68 -5.48
C GLY A 152 19.76 -10.06 -6.11
N LYS A 153 20.78 -10.34 -6.93
CA LYS A 153 20.95 -11.66 -7.52
C LYS A 153 21.50 -12.63 -6.48
N SER A 154 20.72 -13.67 -6.20
CA SER A 154 21.14 -14.74 -5.31
C SER A 154 22.26 -15.57 -5.95
N LYS A 155 23.36 -15.75 -5.24
CA LYS A 155 24.49 -16.58 -5.71
C LYS A 155 24.16 -18.07 -5.77
N ILE A 156 23.16 -18.54 -5.00
CA ILE A 156 22.75 -19.94 -5.00
C ILE A 156 21.58 -20.23 -5.95
N LEU A 157 20.68 -19.27 -6.16
CA LEU A 157 19.51 -19.46 -7.03
C LEU A 157 19.72 -18.92 -8.44
N GLY A 158 20.73 -18.06 -8.65
CA GLY A 158 20.98 -17.40 -9.93
C GLY A 158 19.90 -16.41 -10.37
N LYS A 159 18.90 -16.15 -9.53
CA LYS A 159 17.76 -15.26 -9.76
C LYS A 159 17.80 -14.07 -8.82
N THR A 160 17.08 -13.01 -9.17
CA THR A 160 16.85 -11.90 -8.25
C THR A 160 15.89 -12.33 -7.15
N VAL A 161 16.28 -12.08 -5.90
CA VAL A 161 15.51 -12.37 -4.71
C VAL A 161 15.30 -11.12 -3.87
N PHE A 162 14.23 -11.12 -3.11
CA PHE A 162 13.91 -10.16 -2.05
C PHE A 162 13.97 -10.90 -0.72
N ILE A 163 14.82 -10.44 0.19
CA ILE A 163 14.92 -10.97 1.55
C ILE A 163 14.65 -9.81 2.50
N ALA A 164 13.74 -10.00 3.44
CA ALA A 164 13.38 -8.96 4.39
C ALA A 164 12.99 -9.52 5.75
N CYS A 165 13.28 -8.77 6.82
CA CYS A 165 12.73 -9.04 8.14
C CYS A 165 12.40 -7.72 8.85
N LEU A 166 11.57 -7.77 9.89
CA LEU A 166 11.33 -6.61 10.73
C LEU A 166 12.63 -6.24 11.50
N TYR A 167 12.93 -4.94 11.59
CA TYR A 167 14.11 -4.48 12.35
C TYR A 167 14.15 -5.05 13.77
N GLU A 168 13.00 -5.14 14.44
CA GLU A 168 12.88 -5.68 15.80
C GLU A 168 13.07 -7.20 15.88
N SER A 169 13.04 -7.88 14.74
CA SER A 169 13.10 -9.35 14.63
C SER A 169 14.36 -9.85 13.95
N MET A 170 15.35 -8.99 13.71
CA MET A 170 16.64 -9.40 13.15
C MET A 170 17.28 -10.46 14.05
N ASN A 171 17.61 -11.59 13.48
CA ASN A 171 18.18 -12.73 14.18
C ASN A 171 19.19 -13.48 13.33
N GLN A 172 19.84 -14.47 13.94
CA GLN A 172 20.87 -15.27 13.28
C GLN A 172 20.38 -15.96 12.01
N GLU A 173 19.15 -16.48 11.98
CA GLU A 173 18.57 -17.14 10.81
C GLU A 173 18.47 -16.20 9.60
N TYR A 174 18.07 -14.93 9.85
CA TYR A 174 18.02 -13.90 8.82
C TYR A 174 19.40 -13.54 8.28
N LEU A 175 20.38 -13.34 9.16
CA LEU A 175 21.77 -13.04 8.78
C LEU A 175 22.40 -14.19 7.98
N GLU A 176 22.15 -15.43 8.38
CA GLU A 176 22.55 -16.61 7.63
C GLU A 176 21.88 -16.69 6.25
N ALA A 177 20.60 -16.33 6.16
CA ALA A 177 19.91 -16.25 4.87
C ALA A 177 20.55 -15.20 3.96
N LEU A 178 20.86 -14.00 4.48
CA LEU A 178 21.57 -12.97 3.72
C LEU A 178 22.93 -13.46 3.22
N SER A 179 23.77 -13.97 4.11
CA SER A 179 25.10 -14.49 3.76
C SER A 179 25.06 -15.67 2.77
N ARG A 180 23.99 -16.45 2.81
CA ARG A 180 23.78 -17.57 1.89
C ARG A 180 23.42 -17.10 0.48
N HIS A 181 22.69 -16.00 0.36
CA HIS A 181 22.21 -15.49 -0.93
C HIS A 181 23.06 -14.37 -1.50
N PHE A 182 23.73 -13.57 -0.67
CA PHE A 182 24.53 -12.42 -1.07
C PHE A 182 25.96 -12.51 -0.54
N ASP A 183 26.87 -11.71 -1.11
CA ASP A 183 28.24 -11.55 -0.64
C ASP A 183 28.34 -10.38 0.36
N ILE A 184 27.74 -10.60 1.54
CA ILE A 184 27.72 -9.67 2.68
C ILE A 184 28.10 -10.39 3.96
#